data_27e55339001d9715546d33b99139ddba
#
_entry.id   27e55339001d9715546d33b99139ddba
#
_cell.length_a   1.000
_cell.length_b   1.000
_cell.length_c   1.000
_cell.angle_alpha   90.00
_cell.angle_beta   90.00
_cell.angle_gamma   90.00
#
_symmetry.space_group_name_H-M   'P 1'
#
loop_
_entity.id
_entity.type
_entity.pdbx_description
1 polymer ?
#
loop_
_entity_poly.entity_id
_entity_poly.type
_entity_poly.pdbx_seq_one_letter_code
_entity_poly.pdbx_strand_id
1 'polypeptide(L)'
;LAGRASIVTGTVISQNTTSANLFTDYAIQEGRFKGLRLGGGARYRGRSVIGNRGADTIINPANPAQGIDDPNVDAFTIVYSLGYWVAAATVGYHWRVSAKTQIRFNLSIDNLLDDAKPRYISTILRPPGGDVTNPSRTTTPNSFWYQTPRSYTLAATVPF
;
A
#
# COMPACT_ATOMS: atom_id res chain seq x y z
N LEU A 1 9.60 -4.51 -32.96
CA LEU A 1 8.11 -4.59 -33.01
C LEU A 1 7.49 -5.52 -31.95
N ALA A 2 8.23 -5.80 -30.88
CA ALA A 2 7.77 -6.68 -29.78
C ALA A 2 6.94 -6.00 -28.69
N GLY A 3 6.58 -4.74 -28.83
CA GLY A 3 5.88 -3.97 -27.80
C GLY A 3 4.36 -4.15 -27.72
N ARG A 4 3.77 -5.13 -28.38
CA ARG A 4 2.30 -5.25 -28.48
C ARG A 4 1.65 -6.32 -27.62
N ALA A 5 2.40 -7.20 -27.00
CA ALA A 5 1.81 -8.36 -26.34
C ALA A 5 1.17 -8.05 -24.98
N SER A 6 1.60 -7.01 -24.29
CA SER A 6 1.10 -6.71 -22.93
C SER A 6 -0.32 -6.17 -22.87
N ILE A 7 -0.90 -5.75 -23.99
CA ILE A 7 -2.25 -5.18 -24.05
C ILE A 7 -3.32 -6.26 -24.18
N VAL A 8 -2.93 -7.46 -24.61
CA VAL A 8 -3.90 -8.53 -24.97
C VAL A 8 -4.43 -9.30 -23.75
N THR A 9 -3.73 -9.29 -22.64
CA THR A 9 -4.10 -10.12 -21.47
C THR A 9 -5.12 -9.50 -20.54
N GLY A 10 -5.53 -8.24 -20.75
CA GLY A 10 -6.55 -7.59 -19.92
C GLY A 10 -6.19 -7.42 -18.44
N THR A 11 -4.95 -7.63 -18.06
CA THR A 11 -4.51 -7.45 -16.67
C THR A 11 -4.42 -5.98 -16.33
N VAL A 12 -5.27 -5.53 -15.41
CA VAL A 12 -5.26 -4.15 -14.92
C VAL A 12 -4.15 -3.99 -13.90
N ILE A 13 -3.17 -3.13 -14.20
CA ILE A 13 -2.08 -2.79 -13.29
C ILE A 13 -2.61 -1.95 -12.14
N SER A 14 -2.08 -2.13 -10.95
CA SER A 14 -2.43 -1.41 -9.71
C SER A 14 -3.82 -1.71 -9.13
N GLN A 15 -4.50 -2.74 -9.60
CA GLN A 15 -5.75 -3.16 -8.98
C GLN A 15 -5.50 -4.12 -7.81
N ASN A 16 -6.10 -3.81 -6.66
CA ASN A 16 -6.04 -4.70 -5.49
C ASN A 16 -6.89 -5.95 -5.73
N THR A 17 -6.37 -7.10 -5.36
CA THR A 17 -7.12 -8.36 -5.45
C THR A 17 -8.21 -8.49 -4.39
N THR A 18 -8.01 -7.87 -3.22
CA THR A 18 -8.92 -7.96 -2.08
C THR A 18 -8.82 -6.69 -1.25
N SER A 19 -9.94 -6.23 -0.70
CA SER A 19 -9.95 -5.17 0.29
C SER A 19 -11.00 -5.46 1.37
N ALA A 20 -10.71 -5.07 2.61
CA ALA A 20 -11.63 -5.14 3.71
C ALA A 20 -11.51 -3.88 4.57
N ASN A 21 -12.64 -3.41 5.09
CA ASN A 21 -12.70 -2.29 6.01
C ASN A 21 -13.51 -2.70 7.22
N LEU A 22 -13.00 -2.37 8.39
CA LEU A 22 -13.70 -2.51 9.67
C LEU A 22 -13.68 -1.16 10.35
N PHE A 23 -14.82 -0.75 10.88
CA PHE A 23 -14.95 0.46 11.67
C PHE A 23 -15.81 0.18 12.89
N THR A 24 -15.46 0.74 14.03
CA THR A 24 -16.23 0.68 15.26
C THR A 24 -16.21 2.02 15.96
N ASP A 25 -17.31 2.34 16.62
CA ASP A 25 -17.48 3.57 17.42
C ASP A 25 -18.41 3.27 18.59
N TYR A 26 -17.96 3.60 19.79
CA TYR A 26 -18.70 3.34 21.01
C TYR A 26 -18.70 4.57 21.91
N ALA A 27 -19.89 5.02 22.30
CA ALA A 27 -20.08 6.15 23.21
C ALA A 27 -20.63 5.65 24.56
N ILE A 28 -19.91 5.96 25.63
CA ILE A 28 -20.33 5.62 27.00
C ILE A 28 -21.33 6.65 27.50
N GLN A 29 -22.57 6.20 27.68
CA GLN A 29 -23.69 7.09 28.04
C GLN A 29 -23.96 7.16 29.56
N GLU A 30 -23.44 6.18 30.31
CA GLU A 30 -23.71 6.05 31.74
C GLU A 30 -22.46 5.73 32.56
N GLY A 31 -22.54 5.85 33.86
CA GLY A 31 -21.46 5.52 34.77
C GLY A 31 -20.35 6.56 34.88
N ARG A 32 -19.23 6.13 35.46
CA ARG A 32 -18.05 6.98 35.76
C ARG A 32 -17.38 7.56 34.50
N PHE A 33 -17.49 6.88 33.38
CA PHE A 33 -16.87 7.29 32.10
C PHE A 33 -17.89 7.91 31.13
N LYS A 34 -19.03 8.37 31.62
CA LYS A 34 -20.01 9.05 30.80
C LYS A 34 -19.42 10.23 30.02
N GLY A 35 -19.69 10.26 28.73
CA GLY A 35 -19.14 11.25 27.81
C GLY A 35 -17.85 10.84 27.10
N LEU A 36 -17.28 9.66 27.46
CA LEU A 36 -16.16 9.08 26.71
C LEU A 36 -16.70 8.40 25.44
N ARG A 37 -16.01 8.63 24.33
CA ARG A 37 -16.27 8.02 23.04
C ARG A 37 -14.99 7.37 22.55
N LEU A 38 -15.07 6.12 22.16
CA LEU A 38 -13.96 5.33 21.63
C LEU A 38 -14.32 4.89 20.23
N GLY A 39 -13.48 5.21 19.27
CA GLY A 39 -13.66 4.82 17.90
C GLY A 39 -12.37 4.25 17.33
N GLY A 40 -12.51 3.52 16.25
CA GLY A 40 -11.36 3.02 15.53
C GLY A 40 -11.76 2.28 14.28
N GLY A 41 -10.79 2.10 13.41
CA GLY A 41 -10.98 1.37 12.19
C GLY A 41 -9.71 0.76 11.69
N ALA A 42 -9.87 -0.30 10.92
CA ALA A 42 -8.78 -0.95 10.21
C ALA A 42 -9.19 -1.19 8.77
N ARG A 43 -8.27 -0.94 7.86
CA ARG A 43 -8.42 -1.18 6.43
C ARG A 43 -7.33 -2.14 6.00
N TYR A 44 -7.74 -3.23 5.39
CA TYR A 44 -6.85 -4.14 4.68
C TYR A 44 -6.87 -3.81 3.19
N ARG A 45 -5.70 -3.74 2.59
CA ARG A 45 -5.52 -3.77 1.16
C ARG A 45 -4.68 -4.97 0.79
N GLY A 46 -5.25 -5.84 -0.03
CA GLY A 46 -4.57 -7.02 -0.54
C GLY A 46 -3.45 -6.67 -1.52
N ARG A 47 -2.78 -7.68 -2.00
CA ARG A 47 -1.77 -7.54 -3.04
C ARG A 47 -2.37 -6.90 -4.30
N SER A 48 -1.59 -6.09 -5.00
CA SER A 48 -1.96 -5.54 -6.30
C SER A 48 -0.95 -5.93 -7.36
N VAL A 49 -1.42 -6.05 -8.60
CA VAL A 49 -0.54 -6.29 -9.74
C VAL A 49 0.28 -5.02 -9.99
N ILE A 50 1.59 -5.15 -10.00
CA ILE A 50 2.52 -4.03 -10.23
C ILE A 50 3.28 -4.13 -11.55
N GLY A 51 3.11 -5.21 -12.27
CA GLY A 51 3.71 -5.45 -13.59
C GLY A 51 3.90 -6.91 -13.88
N ASN A 52 4.65 -7.16 -14.92
CA ASN A 52 5.10 -8.50 -15.32
C ASN A 52 6.61 -8.62 -15.11
N ARG A 53 7.09 -9.86 -15.02
CA ARG A 53 8.51 -10.15 -14.86
C ARG A 53 9.35 -9.58 -16.01
N GLY A 54 8.86 -9.70 -17.24
CA GLY A 54 9.59 -9.37 -18.46
C GLY A 54 10.52 -10.49 -18.93
N ALA A 55 11.01 -10.37 -20.15
CA ALA A 55 11.91 -11.34 -20.74
C ALA A 55 13.34 -11.18 -20.21
N ASP A 56 14.00 -12.28 -19.91
CA ASP A 56 15.45 -12.34 -19.75
C ASP A 56 16.12 -12.52 -21.12
N THR A 57 17.36 -12.08 -21.25
CA THR A 57 18.11 -12.23 -22.51
C THR A 57 19.31 -13.13 -22.27
N ILE A 58 19.49 -14.11 -23.15
CA ILE A 58 20.64 -14.99 -23.17
C ILE A 58 21.45 -14.76 -24.46
N ILE A 59 22.68 -15.21 -24.45
CA ILE A 59 23.53 -15.18 -25.66
C ILE A 59 22.93 -16.09 -26.72
N ASN A 60 22.79 -15.58 -27.94
CA ASN A 60 22.36 -16.39 -29.06
C ASN A 60 23.45 -17.40 -29.43
N PRO A 61 23.20 -18.72 -29.35
CA PRO A 61 24.20 -19.72 -29.71
C PRO A 61 24.66 -19.65 -31.16
N ALA A 62 23.81 -19.14 -32.05
CA ALA A 62 24.11 -19.01 -33.48
C ALA A 62 24.89 -17.71 -33.80
N ASN A 63 24.78 -16.68 -32.95
CA ASN A 63 25.50 -15.42 -33.13
C ASN A 63 25.76 -14.79 -31.73
N PRO A 64 26.94 -15.03 -31.15
CA PRO A 64 27.27 -14.55 -29.79
C PRO A 64 27.23 -13.01 -29.61
N ALA A 65 27.27 -12.26 -30.71
CA ALA A 65 27.14 -10.80 -30.65
C ALA A 65 25.67 -10.32 -30.46
N GLN A 66 24.71 -11.23 -30.48
CA GLN A 66 23.28 -10.91 -30.39
C GLN A 66 22.63 -11.64 -29.23
N GLY A 67 21.83 -10.92 -28.43
CA GLY A 67 20.99 -11.52 -27.39
C GLY A 67 19.68 -12.01 -27.98
N ILE A 68 19.15 -13.08 -27.41
CA ILE A 68 17.81 -13.60 -27.65
C ILE A 68 17.06 -13.74 -26.32
N ASP A 69 15.73 -13.70 -26.34
CA ASP A 69 14.93 -13.95 -25.15
C ASP A 69 15.15 -15.36 -24.62
N ASP A 70 15.29 -15.50 -23.29
CA ASP A 70 15.45 -16.81 -22.66
C ASP A 70 14.12 -17.60 -22.76
N PRO A 71 14.10 -18.72 -23.47
CA PRO A 71 12.91 -19.53 -23.64
C PRO A 71 12.44 -20.23 -22.34
N ASN A 72 13.30 -20.28 -21.31
CA ASN A 72 12.96 -20.88 -20.02
C ASN A 72 12.30 -19.89 -19.05
N VAL A 73 12.17 -18.63 -19.45
CA VAL A 73 11.61 -17.56 -18.63
C VAL A 73 10.27 -17.10 -19.19
N ASP A 74 9.22 -17.27 -18.40
CA ASP A 74 7.93 -16.67 -18.73
C ASP A 74 7.93 -15.16 -18.41
N ALA A 75 8.09 -14.36 -19.46
CA ALA A 75 8.08 -12.91 -19.39
C ALA A 75 6.75 -12.34 -18.87
N PHE A 76 5.66 -13.07 -18.95
CA PHE A 76 4.32 -12.65 -18.55
C PHE A 76 3.98 -13.00 -17.10
N THR A 77 4.89 -13.64 -16.37
CA THR A 77 4.70 -13.90 -14.94
C THR A 77 4.34 -12.60 -14.21
N ILE A 78 3.17 -12.59 -13.56
CA ILE A 78 2.64 -11.42 -12.87
C ILE A 78 3.43 -11.17 -11.59
N VAL A 79 3.83 -9.93 -11.39
CA VAL A 79 4.48 -9.45 -10.16
C VAL A 79 3.48 -8.69 -9.31
N TYR A 80 3.45 -9.01 -8.02
CA TYR A 80 2.53 -8.42 -7.06
C TYR A 80 3.26 -7.57 -6.02
N SER A 81 2.65 -6.47 -5.62
CA SER A 81 2.99 -5.80 -4.37
C SER A 81 2.45 -6.58 -3.17
N LEU A 82 3.03 -6.36 -2.01
CA LEU A 82 2.52 -6.94 -0.76
C LEU A 82 1.25 -6.22 -0.30
N GLY A 83 0.32 -6.99 0.27
CA GLY A 83 -0.82 -6.43 0.98
C GLY A 83 -0.41 -5.75 2.30
N TYR A 84 -1.28 -4.87 2.81
CA TYR A 84 -1.00 -4.12 4.04
C TYR A 84 -2.26 -3.73 4.80
N TRP A 85 -2.07 -3.40 6.07
CA TRP A 85 -3.08 -2.87 6.95
C TRP A 85 -2.84 -1.40 7.26
N VAL A 86 -3.92 -0.66 7.39
CA VAL A 86 -3.93 0.70 7.93
C VAL A 86 -4.94 0.71 9.06
N ALA A 87 -4.52 1.11 10.25
CA ALA A 87 -5.41 1.23 11.39
C ALA A 87 -5.37 2.65 11.94
N ALA A 88 -6.52 3.11 12.44
CA ALA A 88 -6.67 4.39 13.10
C ALA A 88 -7.52 4.22 14.37
N ALA A 89 -7.29 5.06 15.36
CA ALA A 89 -8.08 5.09 16.58
C ALA A 89 -8.45 6.52 16.94
N THR A 90 -9.61 6.68 17.60
CA THR A 90 -10.06 7.97 18.10
C THR A 90 -10.55 7.83 19.54
N VAL A 91 -10.23 8.83 20.36
CA VAL A 91 -10.74 8.93 21.73
C VAL A 91 -11.33 10.32 21.88
N GLY A 92 -12.63 10.38 22.12
CA GLY A 92 -13.35 11.61 22.36
C GLY A 92 -13.82 11.70 23.80
N TYR A 93 -13.85 12.92 24.36
CA TYR A 93 -14.43 13.16 25.68
C TYR A 93 -15.24 14.45 25.68
N HIS A 94 -16.46 14.35 26.16
CA HIS A 94 -17.35 15.50 26.35
C HIS A 94 -17.32 15.93 27.80
N TRP A 95 -16.62 17.02 28.06
CA TRP A 95 -16.55 17.61 29.40
C TRP A 95 -17.56 18.70 29.56
N ARG A 96 -18.52 18.50 30.46
CA ARG A 96 -19.50 19.51 30.82
C ARG A 96 -18.93 20.38 31.93
N VAL A 97 -18.54 21.60 31.58
CA VAL A 97 -17.99 22.59 32.53
C VAL A 97 -19.11 23.29 33.30
N SER A 98 -20.23 23.60 32.63
CA SER A 98 -21.41 24.19 33.23
C SER A 98 -22.69 23.72 32.53
N ALA A 99 -23.85 24.16 32.97
CA ALA A 99 -25.12 23.84 32.31
C ALA A 99 -25.20 24.34 30.85
N LYS A 100 -24.42 25.37 30.51
CA LYS A 100 -24.43 26.01 29.17
C LYS A 100 -23.16 25.75 28.38
N THR A 101 -22.06 25.29 29.01
CA THR A 101 -20.76 25.18 28.38
C THR A 101 -20.28 23.73 28.40
N GLN A 102 -19.99 23.20 27.22
CA GLN A 102 -19.37 21.89 27.05
C GLN A 102 -18.08 22.05 26.25
N ILE A 103 -17.05 21.33 26.63
CA ILE A 103 -15.82 21.24 25.88
C ILE A 103 -15.72 19.81 25.32
N ARG A 104 -15.45 19.71 24.03
CA ARG A 104 -15.23 18.42 23.37
C ARG A 104 -13.75 18.27 23.07
N PHE A 105 -13.15 17.26 23.64
CA PHE A 105 -11.80 16.84 23.29
C PHE A 105 -11.87 15.67 22.34
N ASN A 106 -11.00 15.65 21.33
CA ASN A 106 -10.87 14.53 20.42
C ASN A 106 -9.39 14.29 20.14
N LEU A 107 -8.91 13.09 20.44
CA LEU A 107 -7.59 12.60 20.08
C LEU A 107 -7.76 11.60 18.95
N SER A 108 -7.16 11.87 17.81
CA SER A 108 -7.08 10.95 16.66
C SER A 108 -5.66 10.45 16.51
N ILE A 109 -5.53 9.17 16.26
CA ILE A 109 -4.27 8.49 15.99
C ILE A 109 -4.38 7.83 14.63
N ASP A 110 -3.64 8.32 13.65
CA ASP A 110 -3.57 7.75 12.32
C ASP A 110 -2.33 6.85 12.20
N ASN A 111 -2.43 5.84 11.33
CA ASN A 111 -1.41 4.82 11.18
C ASN A 111 -0.97 4.21 12.51
N LEU A 112 -1.92 3.70 13.29
CA LEU A 112 -1.71 3.14 14.63
C LEU A 112 -0.63 2.04 14.65
N LEU A 113 -0.48 1.29 13.55
CA LEU A 113 0.51 0.22 13.40
C LEU A 113 1.91 0.75 13.07
N ASP A 114 2.04 2.06 12.76
CA ASP A 114 3.29 2.71 12.36
C ASP A 114 4.00 1.99 11.20
N ASP A 115 3.22 1.50 10.25
CA ASP A 115 3.77 0.79 9.09
C ASP A 115 4.29 1.81 8.07
N ALA A 116 5.62 1.96 8.03
CA ALA A 116 6.34 2.87 7.15
C ALA A 116 7.05 2.13 6.00
N LYS A 117 6.67 0.88 5.70
CA LYS A 117 7.29 0.12 4.61
C LYS A 117 6.94 0.72 3.25
N PRO A 118 7.88 0.72 2.29
CA PRO A 118 7.61 1.17 0.94
C PRO A 118 6.53 0.29 0.28
N ARG A 119 5.59 0.93 -0.41
CA ARG A 119 4.54 0.27 -1.18
C ARG A 119 4.85 0.42 -2.65
N TYR A 120 5.25 -0.67 -3.27
CA TYR A 120 5.60 -0.68 -4.68
C TYR A 120 4.37 -0.66 -5.56
N ILE A 121 4.42 0.17 -6.61
CA ILE A 121 3.32 0.38 -7.57
C ILE A 121 3.70 0.02 -8.99
N SER A 122 4.98 -0.14 -9.27
CA SER A 122 5.45 -0.58 -10.58
C SER A 122 6.76 -1.36 -10.46
N THR A 123 7.07 -2.10 -11.50
CA THR A 123 8.34 -2.80 -11.65
C THR A 123 9.05 -2.31 -12.91
N ILE A 124 10.35 -2.44 -12.92
CA ILE A 124 11.19 -2.23 -14.09
C ILE A 124 12.17 -3.39 -14.20
N LEU A 125 12.35 -3.89 -15.42
CA LEU A 125 13.49 -4.72 -15.74
C LEU A 125 14.73 -3.86 -15.73
N ARG A 126 15.66 -4.17 -14.83
CA ARG A 126 17.00 -3.63 -14.93
C ARG A 126 17.83 -4.54 -15.83
N PRO A 127 18.32 -4.06 -16.97
CA PRO A 127 19.34 -4.77 -17.67
C PRO A 127 20.56 -4.88 -16.74
N PRO A 128 21.17 -6.04 -16.58
CA PRO A 128 22.48 -6.13 -15.97
C PRO A 128 23.41 -5.27 -16.79
N GLY A 129 24.01 -4.25 -16.21
CA GLY A 129 25.07 -3.37 -16.68
C GLY A 129 25.47 -3.30 -18.16
N GLY A 130 24.52 -3.41 -19.08
CA GLY A 130 24.78 -3.36 -20.52
C GLY A 130 25.47 -4.60 -21.10
N ASP A 131 25.74 -5.60 -20.28
CA ASP A 131 26.42 -6.82 -20.75
C ASP A 131 25.38 -7.92 -21.05
N VAL A 132 25.24 -8.28 -22.32
CA VAL A 132 24.40 -9.39 -22.80
C VAL A 132 24.86 -10.76 -22.29
N THR A 133 26.04 -10.83 -21.68
CA THR A 133 26.64 -12.05 -21.14
C THR A 133 26.18 -12.36 -19.70
N ASN A 134 25.52 -11.44 -19.02
CA ASN A 134 25.04 -11.67 -17.66
C ASN A 134 23.53 -12.01 -17.65
N PRO A 135 23.16 -13.28 -17.43
CA PRO A 135 21.77 -13.74 -17.51
C PRO A 135 20.89 -13.34 -16.32
N SER A 136 21.42 -12.69 -15.30
CA SER A 136 20.63 -12.34 -14.12
C SER A 136 19.94 -10.99 -14.25
N ARG A 137 18.95 -10.89 -15.11
CA ARG A 137 17.98 -9.80 -15.08
C ARG A 137 16.98 -10.05 -13.96
N THR A 138 17.00 -9.21 -12.95
CA THR A 138 15.99 -9.25 -11.88
C THR A 138 14.96 -8.16 -12.10
N THR A 139 13.70 -8.53 -12.06
CA THR A 139 12.63 -7.56 -11.99
C THR A 139 12.72 -6.82 -10.65
N THR A 140 12.98 -5.53 -10.72
CA THR A 140 13.15 -4.70 -9.53
C THR A 140 11.94 -3.78 -9.38
N PRO A 141 11.37 -3.66 -8.18
CA PRO A 141 10.39 -2.61 -7.91
C PRO A 141 10.99 -1.24 -8.21
N ASN A 142 10.26 -0.43 -8.97
CA ASN A 142 10.76 0.86 -9.45
C ASN A 142 10.13 2.03 -8.72
N SER A 143 8.81 2.13 -8.79
CA SER A 143 8.07 3.24 -8.15
C SER A 143 7.41 2.76 -6.88
N PHE A 144 7.46 3.60 -5.86
CA PHE A 144 6.86 3.30 -4.58
C PHE A 144 6.37 4.58 -3.91
N TRP A 145 5.51 4.41 -2.91
CA TRP A 145 5.12 5.45 -1.98
C TRP A 145 5.24 4.94 -0.54
N TYR A 146 5.39 5.86 0.38
CA TYR A 146 5.36 5.55 1.82
C TYR A 146 4.01 5.93 2.40
N GLN A 147 3.54 5.12 3.33
CA GLN A 147 2.41 5.52 4.15
C GLN A 147 2.87 6.65 5.09
N THR A 148 1.98 7.61 5.33
CA THR A 148 2.21 8.66 6.33
C THR A 148 2.58 8.01 7.67
N PRO A 149 3.65 8.44 8.34
CA PRO A 149 4.00 7.96 9.67
C PRO A 149 2.85 8.11 10.65
N ARG A 150 2.93 7.41 11.78
CA ARG A 150 1.95 7.58 12.85
C ARG A 150 1.86 9.04 13.25
N SER A 151 0.64 9.56 13.28
CA SER A 151 0.38 10.93 13.67
C SER A 151 -0.69 11.00 14.75
N TYR A 152 -0.59 12.01 15.59
CA TYR A 152 -1.52 12.29 16.68
C TYR A 152 -2.10 13.67 16.47
N THR A 153 -3.42 13.77 16.47
CA THR A 153 -4.11 15.05 16.36
C THR A 153 -5.00 15.21 17.57
N LEU A 154 -4.75 16.25 18.36
CA LEU A 154 -5.60 16.64 19.49
C LEU A 154 -6.40 17.90 19.11
N ALA A 155 -7.72 17.80 19.20
CA ALA A 155 -8.62 18.91 18.96
C ALA A 155 -9.45 19.19 20.23
N ALA A 156 -9.67 20.46 20.53
CA ALA A 156 -10.60 20.92 21.56
C ALA A 156 -11.60 21.87 20.91
N THR A 157 -12.88 21.62 21.09
CA THR A 157 -13.97 22.46 20.55
C THR A 157 -14.86 22.97 21.66
N VAL A 158 -15.04 24.29 21.73
CA VAL A 158 -15.94 24.96 22.63
C VAL A 158 -17.07 25.56 21.81
N PRO A 159 -18.26 25.00 21.83
CA PRO A 159 -19.44 25.64 21.23
C PRO A 159 -19.88 26.84 22.09
N PHE A 160 -20.13 27.96 21.47
CA PHE A 160 -20.69 29.18 22.09
C PHE A 160 -22.07 29.50 21.52
#